data_9bfdba0e35af3d84ddba7f809599ef0e
#
_entry.id   9bfdba0e35af3d84ddba7f809599ef0e
#
_cell.length_a   1.000
_cell.length_b   1.000
_cell.length_c   1.000
_cell.angle_alpha   90.00
_cell.angle_beta   90.00
_cell.angle_gamma   90.00
#
_symmetry.space_group_name_H-M   'P 1'
#
loop_
_entity.id
_entity.type
_entity.pdbx_description
1 polymer ?
#
loop_
_entity_poly.entity_id
_entity_poly.type
_entity_poly.pdbx_seq_one_letter_code
_entity_poly.pdbx_strand_id
1 'polypeptide(L)'
;MSWVPAASHSIPAWWFMKKTAIVLIVALLPVAPSLAMDPRFAASLKKLDPETRLEQICDLEAMSRIDRDSGPYHPDRAKTDVMSHPVHAGDTVTGKGGAFRSKGRWYSFSFTCKGTPDHMKVLAFSYKIGDLIPGSKWAALGLWR
;
A
#
# COMPACT_ATOMS: atom_id res chain seq x y z
N MET A 1 12.51 -75.29 -49.46
CA MET A 1 13.48 -75.43 -48.36
C MET A 1 14.46 -74.32 -48.46
N SER A 2 14.23 -73.26 -47.71
CA SER A 2 15.20 -72.16 -47.64
C SER A 2 15.07 -71.51 -46.26
N TRP A 3 16.09 -71.69 -45.50
CA TRP A 3 16.26 -71.11 -44.19
C TRP A 3 16.60 -69.63 -44.32
N VAL A 4 15.91 -68.75 -43.56
CA VAL A 4 16.29 -67.39 -43.39
C VAL A 4 16.70 -67.20 -41.93
N PRO A 5 17.89 -66.73 -41.60
CA PRO A 5 18.28 -66.45 -40.20
C PRO A 5 17.72 -65.16 -39.74
N ALA A 6 17.20 -65.14 -38.50
CA ALA A 6 16.74 -64.00 -37.79
C ALA A 6 17.92 -63.04 -37.42
N ALA A 7 17.88 -61.84 -37.90
CA ALA A 7 18.84 -60.81 -37.50
C ALA A 7 18.40 -60.21 -36.14
N SER A 8 19.16 -60.49 -35.10
CA SER A 8 19.04 -59.87 -33.79
C SER A 8 19.59 -58.42 -33.86
N HIS A 9 18.74 -57.46 -33.79
CA HIS A 9 19.18 -56.09 -33.64
C HIS A 9 19.41 -55.79 -32.16
N SER A 10 20.64 -55.82 -31.76
CA SER A 10 21.10 -55.35 -30.45
C SER A 10 21.04 -53.82 -30.43
N ILE A 11 20.17 -53.25 -29.56
CA ILE A 11 20.06 -51.83 -29.31
C ILE A 11 21.30 -51.38 -28.52
N PRO A 12 22.09 -50.41 -28.96
CA PRO A 12 23.29 -50.00 -28.23
C PRO A 12 22.90 -49.23 -26.96
N ALA A 13 23.54 -49.63 -25.85
CA ALA A 13 23.30 -49.16 -24.50
C ALA A 13 23.68 -47.68 -24.21
N TRP A 14 24.13 -46.94 -25.22
CA TRP A 14 24.52 -45.53 -25.03
C TRP A 14 23.38 -44.53 -25.06
N TRP A 15 22.12 -44.97 -25.24
CA TRP A 15 20.95 -44.11 -25.35
C TRP A 15 20.38 -43.68 -24.00
N PHE A 16 20.87 -44.18 -22.88
CA PHE A 16 20.32 -43.91 -21.53
C PHE A 16 21.05 -42.83 -20.72
N MET A 17 21.99 -42.10 -21.32
CA MET A 17 22.72 -41.08 -20.58
C MET A 17 22.38 -39.67 -21.08
N LYS A 18 21.09 -39.30 -21.17
CA LYS A 18 20.73 -37.91 -21.13
C LYS A 18 20.57 -37.49 -19.67
N LYS A 19 21.66 -36.99 -19.09
CA LYS A 19 21.68 -36.29 -17.83
C LYS A 19 20.85 -35.03 -18.02
N THR A 20 19.57 -35.04 -17.60
CA THR A 20 18.77 -33.85 -17.44
C THR A 20 19.34 -33.07 -16.27
N ALA A 21 20.18 -32.09 -16.56
CA ALA A 21 20.58 -31.09 -15.60
C ALA A 21 19.35 -30.23 -15.28
N ILE A 22 18.71 -30.50 -14.15
CA ILE A 22 17.67 -29.62 -13.60
C ILE A 22 18.41 -28.39 -13.11
N VAL A 23 18.40 -27.33 -13.94
CA VAL A 23 18.84 -26.00 -13.52
C VAL A 23 17.75 -25.44 -12.60
N LEU A 24 18.01 -25.52 -11.29
CA LEU A 24 17.19 -24.82 -10.30
C LEU A 24 17.44 -23.33 -10.47
N ILE A 25 16.56 -22.66 -11.23
CA ILE A 25 16.52 -21.20 -11.29
C ILE A 25 15.92 -20.73 -9.96
N VAL A 26 16.77 -20.42 -9.00
CA VAL A 26 16.39 -19.68 -7.80
C VAL A 26 16.03 -18.26 -8.27
N ALA A 27 14.74 -18.00 -8.44
CA ALA A 27 14.23 -16.67 -8.70
C ALA A 27 14.50 -15.83 -7.43
N LEU A 28 15.56 -15.03 -7.45
CA LEU A 28 15.77 -13.93 -6.50
C LEU A 28 14.67 -12.90 -6.73
N LEU A 29 13.56 -13.04 -6.00
CA LEU A 29 12.55 -12.00 -5.93
C LEU A 29 13.21 -10.78 -5.26
N PRO A 30 13.16 -9.59 -5.89
CA PRO A 30 13.62 -8.39 -5.22
C PRO A 30 12.72 -8.16 -4.01
N VAL A 31 13.30 -8.28 -2.81
CA VAL A 31 12.67 -7.81 -1.58
C VAL A 31 12.62 -6.28 -1.71
N ALA A 32 11.46 -5.75 -2.06
CA ALA A 32 11.23 -4.32 -2.02
C ALA A 32 11.51 -3.83 -0.59
N PRO A 33 12.34 -2.78 -0.39
CA PRO A 33 12.52 -2.23 0.93
C PRO A 33 11.17 -1.72 1.42
N SER A 34 10.61 -2.36 2.43
CA SER A 34 9.51 -1.78 3.18
C SER A 34 10.06 -0.49 3.77
N LEU A 35 9.47 0.65 3.40
CA LEU A 35 9.78 1.94 4.02
C LEU A 35 9.43 1.82 5.50
N ALA A 36 10.43 1.51 6.30
CA ALA A 36 10.27 1.45 7.75
C ALA A 36 9.94 2.87 8.24
N MET A 37 8.90 2.98 9.05
CA MET A 37 8.54 4.24 9.71
C MET A 37 9.73 4.77 10.51
N ASP A 38 9.99 6.08 10.42
CA ASP A 38 11.04 6.74 11.21
C ASP A 38 10.86 6.40 12.71
N PRO A 39 11.91 5.94 13.40
CA PRO A 39 11.80 5.54 14.82
C PRO A 39 11.34 6.67 15.75
N ARG A 40 11.71 7.93 15.46
CA ARG A 40 11.29 9.09 16.24
C ARG A 40 9.80 9.37 16.06
N PHE A 41 9.32 9.23 14.83
CA PHE A 41 7.90 9.35 14.53
C PHE A 41 7.10 8.21 15.20
N ALA A 42 7.57 6.97 15.12
CA ALA A 42 6.95 5.84 15.80
C ALA A 42 6.88 6.05 17.33
N ALA A 43 7.94 6.61 17.93
CA ALA A 43 7.96 6.93 19.36
C ALA A 43 6.96 8.05 19.71
N SER A 44 6.77 9.05 18.83
CA SER A 44 5.77 10.10 19.05
C SER A 44 4.35 9.57 18.93
N LEU A 45 4.07 8.71 17.96
CA LEU A 45 2.75 8.06 17.81
C LEU A 45 2.35 7.26 19.04
N LYS A 46 3.28 6.55 19.68
CA LYS A 46 3.00 5.77 20.90
C LYS A 46 2.53 6.62 22.08
N LYS A 47 2.82 7.93 22.07
CA LYS A 47 2.40 8.86 23.13
C LYS A 47 0.97 9.36 22.95
N LEU A 48 0.40 9.20 21.77
CA LEU A 48 -0.97 9.60 21.47
C LEU A 48 -1.97 8.56 22.02
N ASP A 49 -3.19 9.00 22.31
CA ASP A 49 -4.29 8.07 22.55
C ASP A 49 -4.56 7.23 21.30
N PRO A 50 -5.21 6.05 21.43
CA PRO A 50 -5.35 5.12 20.32
C PRO A 50 -6.12 5.68 19.12
N GLU A 51 -7.16 6.47 19.32
CA GLU A 51 -7.97 7.06 18.24
C GLU A 51 -7.17 8.09 17.47
N THR A 52 -6.55 9.04 18.16
CA THR A 52 -5.68 10.04 17.54
C THR A 52 -4.50 9.38 16.79
N ARG A 53 -3.94 8.31 17.35
CA ARG A 53 -2.87 7.56 16.71
C ARG A 53 -3.34 6.95 15.39
N LEU A 54 -4.53 6.34 15.37
CA LEU A 54 -5.13 5.79 14.16
C LEU A 54 -5.35 6.88 13.11
N GLU A 55 -5.89 8.04 13.49
CA GLU A 55 -6.07 9.17 12.57
C GLU A 55 -4.74 9.63 11.97
N GLN A 56 -3.69 9.75 12.78
CA GLN A 56 -2.37 10.19 12.30
C GLN A 56 -1.76 9.25 11.27
N ILE A 57 -1.85 7.94 11.45
CA ILE A 57 -1.35 6.99 10.44
C ILE A 57 -2.23 7.01 9.18
N CYS A 58 -3.52 7.25 9.32
CA CYS A 58 -4.44 7.39 8.18
C CYS A 58 -4.18 8.69 7.39
N ASP A 59 -3.82 9.79 8.05
CA ASP A 59 -3.40 11.03 7.39
C ASP A 59 -2.17 10.81 6.51
N LEU A 60 -1.17 10.10 7.03
CA LEU A 60 0.04 9.76 6.26
C LEU A 60 -0.26 8.83 5.09
N GLU A 61 -1.10 7.83 5.31
CA GLU A 61 -1.52 6.91 4.25
C GLU A 61 -2.31 7.63 3.16
N ALA A 62 -3.19 8.57 3.54
CA ALA A 62 -3.92 9.41 2.59
C ALA A 62 -2.96 10.17 1.66
N MET A 63 -1.95 10.84 2.22
CA MET A 63 -0.95 11.55 1.41
C MET A 63 -0.24 10.59 0.45
N SER A 64 0.26 9.47 0.95
CA SER A 64 0.99 8.48 0.15
C SER A 64 0.13 7.88 -0.96
N ARG A 65 -1.13 7.54 -0.66
CA ARG A 65 -2.03 6.94 -1.64
C ARG A 65 -2.47 7.93 -2.71
N ILE A 66 -2.83 9.15 -2.33
CA ILE A 66 -3.24 10.19 -3.26
C ILE A 66 -2.07 10.57 -4.18
N ASP A 67 -0.85 10.68 -3.66
CA ASP A 67 0.35 10.97 -4.47
C ASP A 67 0.61 9.87 -5.51
N ARG A 68 0.50 8.61 -5.10
CA ARG A 68 0.77 7.47 -5.99
C ARG A 68 -0.32 7.23 -7.02
N ASP A 69 -1.59 7.34 -6.60
CA ASP A 69 -2.71 6.81 -7.38
C ASP A 69 -3.41 7.88 -8.25
N SER A 70 -3.29 9.18 -7.94
CA SER A 70 -4.14 10.21 -8.54
C SER A 70 -3.45 11.19 -9.50
N GLY A 71 -2.23 10.91 -9.93
CA GLY A 71 -1.53 11.63 -10.98
C GLY A 71 -1.35 13.16 -10.80
N PRO A 72 -2.40 14.00 -10.82
CA PRO A 72 -2.25 15.45 -10.75
C PRO A 72 -1.99 15.98 -9.34
N TYR A 73 -2.24 15.18 -8.30
CA TYR A 73 -2.13 15.60 -6.91
C TYR A 73 -0.82 15.12 -6.28
N HIS A 74 -0.16 16.02 -5.56
CA HIS A 74 1.04 15.75 -4.77
C HIS A 74 0.83 16.31 -3.36
N PRO A 75 0.17 15.56 -2.47
CA PRO A 75 -0.16 16.04 -1.14
C PRO A 75 1.06 16.29 -0.28
N ASP A 76 1.12 17.46 0.36
CA ASP A 76 2.10 17.79 1.38
C ASP A 76 1.48 17.85 2.79
N ARG A 77 0.16 17.78 2.87
CA ARG A 77 -0.65 17.71 4.10
C ARG A 77 -1.93 16.90 3.84
N ALA A 78 -2.34 16.16 4.84
CA ALA A 78 -3.68 15.58 4.92
C ALA A 78 -4.16 15.62 6.38
N LYS A 79 -5.46 15.74 6.55
CA LYS A 79 -6.15 15.67 7.83
C LYS A 79 -7.49 15.00 7.64
N THR A 80 -7.81 14.06 8.49
CA THR A 80 -9.04 13.25 8.40
C THR A 80 -10.25 13.93 9.05
N ASP A 81 -10.06 14.97 9.85
CA ASP A 81 -11.05 15.59 10.76
C ASP A 81 -11.36 17.06 10.46
N VAL A 82 -11.27 17.52 9.21
CA VAL A 82 -11.38 18.96 8.89
C VAL A 82 -12.81 19.49 8.88
N MET A 83 -13.69 18.84 8.13
CA MET A 83 -15.08 19.32 7.92
C MET A 83 -16.09 18.59 8.80
N SER A 84 -15.76 17.41 9.25
CA SER A 84 -16.53 16.62 10.20
C SER A 84 -15.63 15.64 10.91
N HIS A 85 -15.97 15.29 12.14
CA HIS A 85 -15.25 14.25 12.86
C HIS A 85 -15.46 12.89 12.19
N PRO A 86 -14.41 12.09 12.05
CA PRO A 86 -14.52 10.73 11.56
C PRO A 86 -15.21 9.83 12.60
N VAL A 87 -15.73 8.70 12.14
CA VAL A 87 -16.37 7.70 12.98
C VAL A 87 -15.37 6.57 13.22
N HIS A 88 -15.10 6.26 14.48
CA HIS A 88 -14.26 5.18 14.92
C HIS A 88 -15.09 3.91 15.20
N ALA A 89 -14.64 2.77 14.73
CA ALA A 89 -15.21 1.46 15.01
C ALA A 89 -14.07 0.44 15.15
N GLY A 90 -13.61 0.23 16.39
CA GLY A 90 -12.44 -0.60 16.68
C GLY A 90 -11.18 -0.04 16.00
N ASP A 91 -10.56 -0.84 15.14
CA ASP A 91 -9.36 -0.47 14.39
C ASP A 91 -9.66 0.21 13.04
N THR A 92 -10.90 0.61 12.81
CA THR A 92 -11.34 1.25 11.57
C THR A 92 -11.84 2.66 11.85
N VAL A 93 -11.42 3.60 11.01
CA VAL A 93 -11.91 4.97 11.00
C VAL A 93 -12.47 5.32 9.63
N THR A 94 -13.65 5.92 9.60
CA THR A 94 -14.34 6.32 8.36
C THR A 94 -14.75 7.78 8.46
N GLY A 95 -14.48 8.56 7.43
CA GLY A 95 -14.79 9.98 7.40
C GLY A 95 -15.19 10.49 6.03
N LYS A 96 -16.01 11.54 6.04
CA LYS A 96 -16.40 12.31 4.84
C LYS A 96 -15.83 13.73 4.85
N GLY A 97 -15.19 14.12 5.96
CA GLY A 97 -14.73 15.48 6.24
C GLY A 97 -13.21 15.65 6.17
N GLY A 98 -12.50 14.76 5.54
CA GLY A 98 -11.05 14.88 5.33
C GLY A 98 -10.71 15.97 4.31
N ALA A 99 -9.50 16.53 4.45
CA ALA A 99 -8.93 17.45 3.47
C ALA A 99 -7.44 17.17 3.28
N PHE A 100 -6.96 17.35 2.05
CA PHE A 100 -5.53 17.32 1.74
C PHE A 100 -5.12 18.57 0.97
N ARG A 101 -3.87 18.96 1.15
CA ARG A 101 -3.27 20.09 0.43
C ARG A 101 -2.32 19.58 -0.65
N SER A 102 -2.52 20.09 -1.87
CA SER A 102 -1.65 19.83 -3.00
C SER A 102 -1.42 21.12 -3.77
N LYS A 103 -0.15 21.45 -4.01
CA LYS A 103 0.25 22.68 -4.74
C LYS A 103 -0.39 23.95 -4.14
N GLY A 104 -0.42 24.03 -2.81
CA GLY A 104 -0.98 25.18 -2.08
C GLY A 104 -2.50 25.31 -2.10
N ARG A 105 -3.22 24.27 -2.52
CA ARG A 105 -4.70 24.24 -2.57
C ARG A 105 -5.22 23.06 -1.74
N TRP A 106 -6.32 23.26 -1.07
CA TRP A 106 -6.99 22.24 -0.28
C TRP A 106 -8.15 21.60 -1.05
N TYR A 107 -8.24 20.30 -0.97
CA TYR A 107 -9.30 19.47 -1.57
C TYR A 107 -9.92 18.60 -0.49
N SER A 108 -11.23 18.41 -0.57
CA SER A 108 -11.92 17.47 0.31
C SER A 108 -11.67 16.03 -0.11
N PHE A 109 -11.79 15.09 0.83
CA PHE A 109 -11.85 13.66 0.52
C PHE A 109 -12.66 12.92 1.58
N SER A 110 -13.25 11.80 1.15
CA SER A 110 -13.82 10.80 2.03
C SER A 110 -12.92 9.57 2.05
N PHE A 111 -12.94 8.81 3.15
CA PHE A 111 -12.05 7.67 3.31
C PHE A 111 -12.60 6.61 4.25
N THR A 112 -12.06 5.42 4.14
CA THR A 112 -12.13 4.35 5.13
C THR A 112 -10.71 3.83 5.33
N CYS A 113 -10.25 3.81 6.57
CA CYS A 113 -8.91 3.43 6.96
C CYS A 113 -8.97 2.38 8.05
N LYS A 114 -8.30 1.24 7.86
CA LYS A 114 -8.16 0.19 8.87
C LYS A 114 -6.72 0.08 9.30
N GLY A 115 -6.47 0.20 10.59
CA GLY A 115 -5.17 0.03 11.20
C GLY A 115 -4.94 -1.37 11.77
N THR A 116 -3.71 -1.62 12.20
CA THR A 116 -3.37 -2.74 13.09
C THR A 116 -3.97 -2.50 14.48
N PRO A 117 -4.14 -3.54 15.34
CA PRO A 117 -4.69 -3.38 16.69
C PRO A 117 -3.93 -2.39 17.57
N ASP A 118 -2.63 -2.18 17.34
CA ASP A 118 -1.81 -1.18 18.03
C ASP A 118 -1.86 0.21 17.40
N HIS A 119 -2.60 0.36 16.28
CA HIS A 119 -2.71 1.58 15.49
C HIS A 119 -1.36 2.16 15.02
N MET A 120 -0.39 1.29 14.75
CA MET A 120 0.93 1.71 14.29
C MET A 120 1.12 1.57 12.78
N LYS A 121 0.25 0.81 12.10
CA LYS A 121 0.31 0.57 10.65
C LYS A 121 -1.09 0.56 10.04
N VAL A 122 -1.19 0.98 8.78
CA VAL A 122 -2.42 0.85 8.00
C VAL A 122 -2.44 -0.51 7.30
N LEU A 123 -3.55 -1.23 7.46
CA LEU A 123 -3.82 -2.52 6.80
C LEU A 123 -4.61 -2.35 5.50
N ALA A 124 -5.55 -1.39 5.48
CA ALA A 124 -6.38 -1.11 4.32
C ALA A 124 -6.75 0.38 4.30
N PHE A 125 -6.76 0.96 3.11
CA PHE A 125 -7.13 2.34 2.89
C PHE A 125 -7.88 2.49 1.58
N SER A 126 -9.05 3.10 1.62
CA SER A 126 -9.82 3.51 0.44
C SER A 126 -10.25 4.96 0.57
N TYR A 127 -10.31 5.68 -0.53
CA TYR A 127 -10.65 7.10 -0.52
C TYR A 127 -11.34 7.52 -1.80
N LYS A 128 -12.02 8.66 -1.73
CA LYS A 128 -12.58 9.36 -2.88
C LYS A 128 -12.28 10.85 -2.73
N ILE A 129 -11.62 11.42 -3.74
CA ILE A 129 -11.36 12.86 -3.81
C ILE A 129 -12.68 13.60 -4.10
N GLY A 130 -12.89 14.67 -3.37
CA GLY A 130 -14.01 15.57 -3.53
C GLY A 130 -13.60 16.90 -4.16
N ASP A 131 -14.27 17.97 -3.73
CA ASP A 131 -14.14 19.28 -4.34
C ASP A 131 -12.97 20.10 -3.78
N LEU A 132 -12.54 21.09 -4.56
CA LEU A 132 -11.66 22.16 -4.10
C LEU A 132 -12.33 22.93 -2.96
N ILE A 133 -11.63 23.13 -1.85
CA ILE A 133 -12.08 23.93 -0.73
C ILE A 133 -11.72 25.39 -1.01
N PRO A 134 -12.69 26.29 -1.17
CA PRO A 134 -12.40 27.70 -1.43
C PRO A 134 -11.55 28.34 -0.34
N GLY A 135 -10.62 29.21 -0.71
CA GLY A 135 -9.75 29.91 0.24
C GLY A 135 -10.51 30.70 1.31
N SER A 136 -11.70 31.20 0.99
CA SER A 136 -12.58 31.89 1.93
C SER A 136 -13.06 31.04 3.11
N LYS A 137 -13.03 29.71 2.98
CA LYS A 137 -13.41 28.75 4.03
C LYS A 137 -12.24 28.29 4.90
N TRP A 138 -11.00 28.53 4.48
CA TRP A 138 -9.83 27.95 5.13
C TRP A 138 -9.70 28.36 6.59
N ALA A 139 -9.84 29.65 6.90
CA ALA A 139 -9.70 30.13 8.28
C ALA A 139 -10.70 29.43 9.23
N ALA A 140 -11.97 29.32 8.80
CA ALA A 140 -13.01 28.66 9.59
C ALA A 140 -12.77 27.17 9.78
N LEU A 141 -12.05 26.53 8.84
CA LEU A 141 -11.72 25.09 8.86
C LEU A 141 -10.33 24.81 9.45
N GLY A 142 -9.63 25.83 9.95
CA GLY A 142 -8.26 25.68 10.45
C GLY A 142 -7.26 25.28 9.36
N LEU A 143 -7.53 25.65 8.11
CA LEU A 143 -6.64 25.41 6.97
C LEU A 143 -5.79 26.64 6.68
N TRP A 144 -4.62 26.45 6.11
CA TRP A 144 -3.64 27.50 5.83
C TRP A 144 -2.92 27.25 4.49
N ARG A 145 -2.18 28.24 4.02
CA ARG A 145 -1.31 28.14 2.84
C ARG A 145 -0.07 27.30 3.10
#